data_641bb064b911bb3095e8775992267607
#
_entry.id   641bb064b911bb3095e8775992267607
#
_cell.length_a   1.000
_cell.length_b   1.000
_cell.length_c   1.000
_cell.angle_alpha   90.00
_cell.angle_beta   90.00
_cell.angle_gamma   90.00
#
_symmetry.space_group_name_H-M   'P 1'
#
loop_
_entity.id
_entity.type
_entity.pdbx_description
1 polymer ?
#
loop_
_entity_poly.entity_id
_entity_poly.type
_entity_poly.pdbx_seq_one_letter_code
_entity_poly.pdbx_strand_id
1 'polypeptide(L)'
;MGIKFEKVTHTFKNPDGKTRFIAMENIDLEISNTNEFIAVCGHTGSGKSTLIQHMNALLFPSSGKLEIFGRVIKPKKNRKLNEIRKKVGLVFQFPEYQLFDETVLKDVMFGPINFGLKKEEAKEKAIKALEMVDFDPKLYNQSPFRLSGGQMKKASIAGILALEPDIIILDEPTRGLDPKSSLEVMELFNKIHKETNKTIIIITHDMDIVSKYAKRVVVLNEGKIVYDGTKENLFIDKNFTTFHLDYPSSMKLAMDINKKLDLGINTNVFTLEELILELERK
;
A
#
# COMPACT_ATOMS: atom_id res chain seq x y z
N MET A 1 13.91 4.64 12.01
CA MET A 1 14.23 4.54 10.56
C MET A 1 13.68 3.22 10.04
N GLY A 2 12.86 3.25 9.01
CA GLY A 2 12.18 2.07 8.46
C GLY A 2 12.93 1.48 7.27
N ILE A 3 12.80 2.13 6.10
CA ILE A 3 13.37 1.65 4.84
C ILE A 3 14.13 2.80 4.17
N LYS A 4 15.32 2.51 3.64
CA LYS A 4 16.14 3.49 2.93
C LYS A 4 16.70 2.89 1.64
N PHE A 5 16.46 3.57 0.55
CA PHE A 5 17.05 3.32 -0.76
C PHE A 5 18.10 4.40 -1.03
N GLU A 6 19.31 3.99 -1.40
CA GLU A 6 20.41 4.86 -1.82
C GLU A 6 20.88 4.42 -3.21
N LYS A 7 20.48 5.15 -4.24
CA LYS A 7 20.75 4.90 -5.66
C LYS A 7 20.46 3.45 -6.09
N VAL A 8 19.33 2.92 -5.62
CA VAL A 8 18.95 1.53 -5.91
C VAL A 8 18.47 1.40 -7.34
N THR A 9 19.09 0.45 -8.05
CA THR A 9 18.70 0.06 -9.40
C THR A 9 18.32 -1.42 -9.42
N HIS A 10 17.26 -1.78 -10.14
CA HIS A 10 16.86 -3.16 -10.36
C HIS A 10 16.65 -3.45 -11.84
N THR A 11 17.26 -4.55 -12.29
CA THR A 11 17.15 -5.02 -13.67
C THR A 11 16.65 -6.46 -13.72
N PHE A 12 15.65 -6.72 -14.55
CA PHE A 12 15.23 -8.07 -14.88
C PHE A 12 15.96 -8.55 -16.15
N LYS A 13 16.19 -9.86 -16.23
CA LYS A 13 16.62 -10.49 -17.49
C LYS A 13 15.43 -10.66 -18.40
N ASN A 14 15.58 -10.32 -19.66
CA ASN A 14 14.56 -10.62 -20.67
C ASN A 14 14.49 -12.14 -20.94
N PRO A 15 13.40 -12.64 -21.51
CA PRO A 15 13.24 -14.05 -21.85
C PRO A 15 14.34 -14.62 -22.74
N ASP A 16 14.99 -13.77 -23.54
CA ASP A 16 16.15 -14.12 -24.38
C ASP A 16 17.43 -14.47 -23.58
N GLY A 17 17.42 -14.16 -22.27
CA GLY A 17 18.53 -14.35 -21.34
C GLY A 17 19.77 -13.47 -21.62
N LYS A 18 19.76 -12.70 -22.71
CA LYS A 18 20.90 -11.88 -23.17
C LYS A 18 20.73 -10.40 -22.83
N THR A 19 19.53 -9.88 -22.97
CA THR A 19 19.21 -8.47 -22.70
C THR A 19 18.62 -8.29 -21.31
N ARG A 20 18.68 -7.07 -20.77
CA ARG A 20 18.12 -6.70 -19.47
C ARG A 20 17.19 -5.51 -19.63
N PHE A 21 16.12 -5.54 -18.86
CA PHE A 21 15.18 -4.45 -18.72
C PHE A 21 15.38 -3.77 -17.36
N ILE A 22 15.48 -2.46 -17.34
CA ILE A 22 15.62 -1.65 -16.11
C ILE A 22 14.22 -1.37 -15.60
N ALA A 23 13.87 -1.95 -14.46
CA ALA A 23 12.56 -1.74 -13.83
C ALA A 23 12.57 -0.59 -12.82
N MET A 24 13.72 -0.31 -12.22
CA MET A 24 13.98 0.85 -11.35
C MET A 24 15.40 1.33 -11.58
N GLU A 25 15.60 2.64 -11.62
CA GLU A 25 16.88 3.29 -11.88
C GLU A 25 17.18 4.38 -10.86
N ASN A 26 18.30 4.23 -10.13
CA ASN A 26 18.81 5.23 -9.20
C ASN A 26 17.77 5.75 -8.20
N ILE A 27 17.01 4.85 -7.58
CA ILE A 27 16.00 5.21 -6.59
C ILE A 27 16.67 5.67 -5.30
N ASP A 28 16.40 6.89 -4.89
CA ASP A 28 16.66 7.45 -3.57
C ASP A 28 15.31 7.67 -2.87
N LEU A 29 15.07 6.99 -1.76
CA LEU A 29 13.81 7.06 -1.01
C LEU A 29 14.05 6.68 0.44
N GLU A 30 13.47 7.44 1.35
CA GLU A 30 13.48 7.15 2.78
C GLU A 30 12.06 7.09 3.32
N ILE A 31 11.72 6.02 4.04
CA ILE A 31 10.40 5.77 4.63
C ILE A 31 10.58 5.54 6.13
N SER A 32 9.85 6.30 6.95
CA SER A 32 9.77 6.08 8.38
C SER A 32 8.97 4.81 8.69
N ASN A 33 9.28 4.16 9.78
CA ASN A 33 8.49 3.03 10.28
C ASN A 33 7.31 3.46 11.17
N THR A 34 7.09 4.75 11.33
CA THR A 34 6.04 5.29 12.18
C THR A 34 5.33 6.48 11.55
N ASN A 35 4.01 6.47 11.65
CA ASN A 35 3.12 7.61 11.41
C ASN A 35 3.19 8.23 10.00
N GLU A 36 3.52 7.46 8.96
CA GLU A 36 3.39 7.91 7.58
C GLU A 36 2.20 7.22 6.90
N PHE A 37 1.43 7.96 6.12
CA PHE A 37 0.48 7.41 5.15
C PHE A 37 0.91 7.88 3.76
N ILE A 38 1.52 6.97 3.01
CA ILE A 38 2.20 7.26 1.74
C ILE A 38 1.40 6.62 0.60
N ALA A 39 1.10 7.40 -0.44
CA ALA A 39 0.65 6.85 -1.71
C ALA A 39 1.82 6.72 -2.69
N VAL A 40 1.93 5.58 -3.34
CA VAL A 40 2.87 5.33 -4.44
C VAL A 40 2.07 5.26 -5.72
N CYS A 41 2.24 6.26 -6.59
CA CYS A 41 1.48 6.46 -7.81
C CYS A 41 2.34 6.31 -9.06
N GLY A 42 1.70 6.26 -10.23
CA GLY A 42 2.35 6.17 -11.54
C GLY A 42 1.62 5.18 -12.47
N HIS A 43 1.87 5.27 -13.76
CA HIS A 43 1.23 4.40 -14.76
C HIS A 43 1.65 2.92 -14.61
N THR A 44 0.92 2.02 -15.29
CA THR A 44 1.29 0.60 -15.36
C THR A 44 2.68 0.44 -15.98
N GLY A 45 3.54 -0.36 -15.35
CA GLY A 45 4.93 -0.54 -15.79
C GLY A 45 5.92 0.50 -15.27
N SER A 46 5.51 1.50 -14.48
CA SER A 46 6.41 2.54 -13.95
C SER A 46 7.40 2.06 -12.87
N GLY A 47 7.30 0.79 -12.40
CA GLY A 47 8.22 0.22 -11.41
C GLY A 47 7.65 0.07 -10.01
N LYS A 48 6.38 0.44 -9.74
CA LYS A 48 5.76 0.41 -8.39
C LYS A 48 5.83 -0.97 -7.73
N SER A 49 5.40 -2.03 -8.42
CA SER A 49 5.42 -3.39 -7.87
C SER A 49 6.86 -3.87 -7.59
N THR A 50 7.82 -3.45 -8.41
CA THR A 50 9.24 -3.72 -8.16
C THR A 50 9.70 -2.99 -6.89
N LEU A 51 9.33 -1.72 -6.71
CA LEU A 51 9.69 -0.93 -5.53
C LEU A 51 9.19 -1.58 -4.23
N ILE A 52 7.89 -1.93 -4.16
CA ILE A 52 7.33 -2.52 -2.94
C ILE A 52 7.88 -3.91 -2.63
N GLN A 53 8.22 -4.70 -3.65
CA GLN A 53 8.86 -6.01 -3.44
C GLN A 53 10.28 -5.87 -2.89
N HIS A 54 10.97 -4.76 -3.14
CA HIS A 54 12.22 -4.44 -2.46
C HIS A 54 11.99 -4.05 -1.00
N MET A 55 10.94 -3.29 -0.69
CA MET A 55 10.62 -2.89 0.68
C MET A 55 10.38 -4.07 1.62
N ASN A 56 9.83 -5.18 1.11
CA ASN A 56 9.62 -6.42 1.87
C ASN A 56 10.75 -7.45 1.68
N ALA A 57 11.84 -7.10 1.00
CA ALA A 57 12.94 -8.00 0.65
C ALA A 57 12.49 -9.28 -0.10
N LEU A 58 11.48 -9.18 -0.95
CA LEU A 58 11.13 -10.20 -1.94
C LEU A 58 12.04 -10.10 -3.16
N LEU A 59 12.38 -8.89 -3.57
CA LEU A 59 13.41 -8.61 -4.57
C LEU A 59 14.66 -8.00 -3.91
N PHE A 60 15.80 -8.17 -4.56
CA PHE A 60 17.08 -7.63 -4.12
C PHE A 60 17.62 -6.64 -5.15
N PRO A 61 18.29 -5.57 -4.73
CA PRO A 61 18.83 -4.58 -5.65
C PRO A 61 19.87 -5.21 -6.59
N SER A 62 19.90 -4.77 -7.86
CA SER A 62 20.98 -5.10 -8.78
C SER A 62 22.23 -4.27 -8.50
N SER A 63 22.04 -3.00 -8.09
CA SER A 63 23.07 -2.08 -7.63
C SER A 63 22.49 -1.06 -6.66
N GLY A 64 23.33 -0.24 -6.03
CA GLY A 64 22.93 0.68 -4.97
C GLY A 64 22.86 -0.02 -3.60
N LYS A 65 22.34 0.71 -2.60
CA LYS A 65 22.19 0.20 -1.23
C LYS A 65 20.76 0.29 -0.78
N LEU A 66 20.17 -0.84 -0.39
CA LEU A 66 18.87 -0.93 0.26
C LEU A 66 19.08 -1.31 1.73
N GLU A 67 18.53 -0.52 2.63
CA GLU A 67 18.54 -0.77 4.06
C GLU A 67 17.11 -0.85 4.59
N ILE A 68 16.79 -1.93 5.34
CA ILE A 68 15.48 -2.16 5.94
C ILE A 68 15.68 -2.42 7.43
N PHE A 69 15.13 -1.56 8.30
CA PHE A 69 15.30 -1.59 9.76
C PHE A 69 16.77 -1.76 10.19
N GLY A 70 17.67 -0.94 9.62
CA GLY A 70 19.10 -0.97 9.90
C GLY A 70 19.86 -2.12 9.25
N ARG A 71 19.18 -2.99 8.49
CA ARG A 71 19.80 -4.13 7.83
C ARG A 71 19.99 -3.88 6.35
N VAL A 72 21.25 -3.96 5.89
CA VAL A 72 21.61 -3.83 4.48
C VAL A 72 21.20 -5.09 3.70
N ILE A 73 20.42 -4.92 2.67
CA ILE A 73 19.98 -5.98 1.73
C ILE A 73 21.01 -6.07 0.59
N LYS A 74 21.70 -7.19 0.52
CA LYS A 74 22.73 -7.44 -0.49
C LYS A 74 22.13 -7.96 -1.79
N PRO A 75 22.76 -7.71 -2.96
CA PRO A 75 22.30 -8.23 -4.27
C PRO A 75 22.21 -9.76 -4.34
N LYS A 76 23.00 -10.46 -3.52
CA LYS A 76 23.04 -11.94 -3.47
C LYS A 76 23.10 -12.40 -2.01
N LYS A 77 22.47 -13.56 -1.71
CA LYS A 77 22.52 -14.27 -0.41
C LYS A 77 22.21 -13.40 0.80
N ASN A 78 20.94 -13.15 1.01
CA ASN A 78 20.45 -12.61 2.28
C ASN A 78 20.01 -13.77 3.19
N ARG A 79 20.41 -13.70 4.47
CA ARG A 79 20.00 -14.68 5.50
C ARG A 79 19.02 -13.99 6.48
N LYS A 80 18.16 -14.78 7.13
CA LYS A 80 17.25 -14.29 8.18
C LYS A 80 16.34 -13.13 7.74
N LEU A 81 15.76 -13.21 6.53
CA LEU A 81 14.84 -12.20 6.02
C LEU A 81 13.46 -12.23 6.73
N ASN A 82 13.20 -13.28 7.50
CA ASN A 82 11.94 -13.43 8.23
C ASN A 82 11.68 -12.24 9.18
N GLU A 83 12.70 -11.74 9.87
CA GLU A 83 12.57 -10.58 10.75
C GLU A 83 12.12 -9.32 10.00
N ILE A 84 12.61 -9.11 8.78
CA ILE A 84 12.19 -8.00 7.90
C ILE A 84 10.74 -8.22 7.46
N ARG A 85 10.41 -9.42 6.95
CA ARG A 85 9.07 -9.75 6.44
C ARG A 85 8.00 -9.72 7.53
N LYS A 86 8.38 -9.99 8.79
CA LYS A 86 7.49 -9.80 9.94
C LYS A 86 7.18 -8.32 10.16
N LYS A 87 8.17 -7.43 10.01
CA LYS A 87 8.03 -5.99 10.24
C LYS A 87 7.42 -5.23 9.07
N VAL A 88 7.53 -5.76 7.85
CA VAL A 88 6.96 -5.16 6.63
C VAL A 88 5.92 -6.12 6.05
N GLY A 89 4.67 -5.93 6.41
CA GLY A 89 3.54 -6.68 5.84
C GLY A 89 3.24 -6.21 4.42
N LEU A 90 2.99 -7.15 3.51
CA LEU A 90 2.62 -6.86 2.13
C LEU A 90 1.29 -7.55 1.81
N VAL A 91 0.26 -6.74 1.57
CA VAL A 91 -1.05 -7.17 1.07
C VAL A 91 -1.02 -7.03 -0.45
N PHE A 92 -1.03 -8.15 -1.17
CA PHE A 92 -1.04 -8.17 -2.63
C PHE A 92 -2.42 -7.80 -3.20
N GLN A 93 -2.47 -7.53 -4.48
CA GLN A 93 -3.66 -7.06 -5.20
C GLN A 93 -4.92 -7.95 -5.04
N PHE A 94 -4.75 -9.26 -4.96
CA PHE A 94 -5.83 -10.23 -4.72
C PHE A 94 -5.40 -11.16 -3.59
N PRO A 95 -5.40 -10.67 -2.33
CA PRO A 95 -4.82 -11.40 -1.21
C PRO A 95 -5.63 -12.65 -0.87
N GLU A 96 -6.90 -12.71 -1.27
CA GLU A 96 -7.78 -13.87 -1.11
C GLU A 96 -7.28 -15.12 -1.83
N TYR A 97 -6.51 -15.01 -2.90
CA TYR A 97 -5.91 -16.17 -3.58
C TYR A 97 -4.74 -16.78 -2.82
N GLN A 98 -4.33 -16.18 -1.71
CA GLN A 98 -3.27 -16.69 -0.85
C GLN A 98 -3.78 -17.59 0.28
N LEU A 99 -5.10 -17.70 0.45
CA LEU A 99 -5.72 -18.58 1.43
C LEU A 99 -5.60 -20.03 0.98
N PHE A 100 -5.16 -20.92 1.87
CA PHE A 100 -4.87 -22.33 1.51
C PHE A 100 -5.15 -23.34 2.62
N ASP A 101 -5.35 -22.91 3.88
CA ASP A 101 -5.50 -23.81 5.00
C ASP A 101 -6.94 -24.35 5.13
N GLU A 102 -7.14 -25.35 5.97
CA GLU A 102 -8.45 -25.98 6.18
C GLU A 102 -9.50 -25.06 6.81
N THR A 103 -9.05 -24.13 7.67
CA THR A 103 -9.92 -23.17 8.36
C THR A 103 -9.32 -21.77 8.36
N VAL A 104 -10.19 -20.75 8.41
CA VAL A 104 -9.79 -19.35 8.50
C VAL A 104 -8.81 -19.13 9.64
N LEU A 105 -9.11 -19.64 10.84
CA LEU A 105 -8.24 -19.44 11.99
C LEU A 105 -6.85 -20.05 11.78
N LYS A 106 -6.76 -21.26 11.20
CA LYS A 106 -5.47 -21.90 10.91
C LYS A 106 -4.68 -21.10 9.87
N ASP A 107 -5.36 -20.60 8.84
CA ASP A 107 -4.75 -19.78 7.78
C ASP A 107 -4.13 -18.50 8.38
N VAL A 108 -4.88 -17.78 9.22
CA VAL A 108 -4.38 -16.58 9.89
C VAL A 108 -3.26 -16.89 10.90
N MET A 109 -3.26 -18.06 11.53
CA MET A 109 -2.20 -18.52 12.44
C MET A 109 -0.91 -18.90 11.70
N PHE A 110 -0.98 -19.20 10.40
CA PHE A 110 0.15 -19.71 9.62
C PHE A 110 1.37 -18.78 9.66
N GLY A 111 1.18 -17.50 9.42
CA GLY A 111 2.24 -16.50 9.51
C GLY A 111 2.93 -16.51 10.89
N PRO A 112 2.23 -16.21 11.98
CA PRO A 112 2.77 -16.25 13.34
C PRO A 112 3.54 -17.53 13.69
N ILE A 113 3.02 -18.70 13.33
CA ILE A 113 3.71 -19.99 13.58
C ILE A 113 5.01 -20.08 12.77
N ASN A 114 5.00 -19.71 11.49
CA ASN A 114 6.20 -19.74 10.63
C ASN A 114 7.29 -18.76 11.10
N PHE A 115 6.89 -17.70 11.78
CA PHE A 115 7.83 -16.76 12.40
C PHE A 115 8.23 -17.14 13.83
N GLY A 116 7.89 -18.37 14.27
CA GLY A 116 8.44 -18.99 15.48
C GLY A 116 7.59 -18.80 16.74
N LEU A 117 6.36 -18.33 16.65
CA LEU A 117 5.45 -18.26 17.79
C LEU A 117 4.90 -19.65 18.13
N LYS A 118 4.63 -19.91 19.42
CA LYS A 118 3.91 -21.08 19.87
C LYS A 118 2.45 -21.02 19.40
N LYS A 119 1.82 -22.19 19.30
CA LYS A 119 0.46 -22.33 18.77
C LYS A 119 -0.57 -21.46 19.51
N GLU A 120 -0.48 -21.41 20.83
CA GLU A 120 -1.38 -20.63 21.69
C GLU A 120 -1.22 -19.13 21.45
N GLU A 121 0.02 -18.63 21.43
CA GLU A 121 0.34 -17.23 21.13
C GLU A 121 -0.08 -16.83 19.71
N ALA A 122 0.14 -17.73 18.73
CA ALA A 122 -0.28 -17.54 17.35
C ALA A 122 -1.80 -17.47 17.23
N LYS A 123 -2.53 -18.28 18.00
CA LYS A 123 -3.99 -18.26 18.05
C LYS A 123 -4.52 -16.95 18.61
N GLU A 124 -3.96 -16.46 19.70
CA GLU A 124 -4.35 -15.16 20.29
C GLU A 124 -4.14 -14.00 19.30
N LYS A 125 -2.99 -13.99 18.63
CA LYS A 125 -2.71 -12.95 17.60
C LYS A 125 -3.65 -13.06 16.39
N ALA A 126 -3.95 -14.29 15.96
CA ALA A 126 -4.88 -14.52 14.87
C ALA A 126 -6.31 -14.05 15.20
N ILE A 127 -6.78 -14.34 16.42
CA ILE A 127 -8.11 -13.89 16.88
C ILE A 127 -8.15 -12.35 16.91
N LYS A 128 -7.16 -11.68 17.52
CA LYS A 128 -7.08 -10.22 17.53
C LYS A 128 -7.08 -9.63 16.12
N ALA A 129 -6.32 -10.22 15.20
CA ALA A 129 -6.28 -9.74 13.82
C ALA A 129 -7.62 -9.93 13.09
N LEU A 130 -8.33 -11.03 13.35
CA LEU A 130 -9.68 -11.26 12.80
C LEU A 130 -10.70 -10.27 13.39
N GLU A 131 -10.60 -9.95 14.67
CA GLU A 131 -11.42 -8.90 15.31
C GLU A 131 -11.15 -7.52 14.71
N MET A 132 -9.88 -7.18 14.43
CA MET A 132 -9.52 -5.89 13.81
C MET A 132 -10.17 -5.68 12.43
N VAL A 133 -10.43 -6.75 11.69
CA VAL A 133 -11.09 -6.69 10.37
C VAL A 133 -12.60 -6.92 10.45
N ASP A 134 -13.18 -6.90 11.63
CA ASP A 134 -14.60 -7.20 11.89
C ASP A 134 -15.03 -8.52 11.22
N PHE A 135 -14.27 -9.62 11.47
CA PHE A 135 -14.58 -10.94 10.94
C PHE A 135 -15.46 -11.72 11.91
N ASP A 136 -16.56 -12.33 11.41
CA ASP A 136 -17.52 -13.06 12.25
C ASP A 136 -16.86 -14.27 12.93
N PRO A 137 -16.84 -14.35 14.28
CA PRO A 137 -16.26 -15.47 15.01
C PRO A 137 -16.86 -16.83 14.69
N LYS A 138 -18.12 -16.87 14.23
CA LYS A 138 -18.79 -18.12 13.81
C LYS A 138 -18.12 -18.78 12.62
N LEU A 139 -17.35 -18.01 11.83
CA LEU A 139 -16.67 -18.46 10.63
C LEU A 139 -15.22 -18.87 10.84
N TYR A 140 -14.65 -18.70 12.05
CA TYR A 140 -13.23 -19.01 12.33
C TYR A 140 -12.84 -20.45 11.99
N ASN A 141 -13.73 -21.40 12.22
CA ASN A 141 -13.51 -22.83 11.95
C ASN A 141 -14.03 -23.27 10.57
N GLN A 142 -14.54 -22.33 9.77
CA GLN A 142 -14.99 -22.62 8.41
C GLN A 142 -13.82 -22.60 7.43
N SER A 143 -13.93 -23.42 6.37
CA SER A 143 -12.96 -23.39 5.27
C SER A 143 -13.00 -22.05 4.56
N PRO A 144 -11.85 -21.41 4.27
CA PRO A 144 -11.78 -20.16 3.52
C PRO A 144 -12.50 -20.22 2.17
N PHE A 145 -12.49 -21.38 1.52
CA PHE A 145 -13.13 -21.59 0.21
C PHE A 145 -14.66 -21.61 0.22
N ARG A 146 -15.28 -21.53 1.40
CA ARG A 146 -16.74 -21.39 1.57
C ARG A 146 -17.17 -19.97 1.90
N LEU A 147 -16.24 -19.04 1.94
CA LEU A 147 -16.47 -17.64 2.27
C LEU A 147 -16.89 -16.83 1.02
N SER A 148 -17.56 -15.71 1.23
CA SER A 148 -17.70 -14.69 0.19
C SER A 148 -16.35 -14.05 -0.14
N GLY A 149 -16.21 -13.43 -1.32
CA GLY A 149 -14.97 -12.73 -1.71
C GLY A 149 -14.54 -11.67 -0.71
N GLY A 150 -15.47 -10.88 -0.16
CA GLY A 150 -15.17 -9.90 0.89
C GLY A 150 -14.70 -10.53 2.20
N GLN A 151 -15.29 -11.67 2.61
CA GLN A 151 -14.85 -12.42 3.78
C GLN A 151 -13.45 -13.03 3.57
N MET A 152 -13.19 -13.62 2.40
CA MET A 152 -11.85 -14.12 2.05
C MET A 152 -10.81 -13.00 2.12
N LYS A 153 -11.12 -11.81 1.59
CA LYS A 153 -10.23 -10.64 1.64
C LYS A 153 -9.95 -10.20 3.08
N LYS A 154 -10.98 -10.12 3.93
CA LYS A 154 -10.81 -9.83 5.37
C LYS A 154 -9.91 -10.86 6.05
N ALA A 155 -10.12 -12.16 5.80
CA ALA A 155 -9.30 -13.23 6.37
C ALA A 155 -7.83 -13.12 5.95
N SER A 156 -7.54 -12.87 4.67
CA SER A 156 -6.17 -12.71 4.17
C SER A 156 -5.49 -11.45 4.73
N ILE A 157 -6.21 -10.33 4.86
CA ILE A 157 -5.70 -9.13 5.54
C ILE A 157 -5.36 -9.45 7.00
N ALA A 158 -6.24 -10.17 7.71
CA ALA A 158 -5.99 -10.58 9.09
C ALA A 158 -4.71 -11.43 9.21
N GLY A 159 -4.41 -12.31 8.23
CA GLY A 159 -3.17 -13.08 8.19
C GLY A 159 -1.91 -12.23 8.19
N ILE A 160 -1.93 -11.08 7.51
CA ILE A 160 -0.83 -10.11 7.52
C ILE A 160 -0.79 -9.34 8.85
N LEU A 161 -1.95 -8.89 9.34
CA LEU A 161 -2.05 -8.12 10.59
C LEU A 161 -1.66 -8.93 11.82
N ALA A 162 -1.86 -10.25 11.81
CA ALA A 162 -1.45 -11.16 12.88
C ALA A 162 0.06 -11.16 13.15
N LEU A 163 0.88 -10.72 12.20
CA LEU A 163 2.31 -10.51 12.36
C LEU A 163 2.64 -9.21 13.08
N GLU A 164 1.68 -8.31 13.30
CA GLU A 164 1.84 -6.98 13.90
C GLU A 164 2.94 -6.15 13.21
N PRO A 165 2.94 -6.03 11.88
CA PRO A 165 4.00 -5.33 11.16
C PRO A 165 4.06 -3.85 11.55
N ASP A 166 5.24 -3.23 11.48
CA ASP A 166 5.44 -1.78 11.68
C ASP A 166 5.06 -0.98 10.42
N ILE A 167 5.29 -1.57 9.25
CA ILE A 167 4.96 -1.00 7.94
C ILE A 167 3.99 -1.97 7.24
N ILE A 168 2.88 -1.45 6.72
CA ILE A 168 1.90 -2.21 5.94
C ILE A 168 1.86 -1.64 4.53
N ILE A 169 2.15 -2.49 3.55
CA ILE A 169 2.10 -2.14 2.14
C ILE A 169 0.84 -2.76 1.53
N LEU A 170 0.07 -1.96 0.80
CA LEU A 170 -1.18 -2.34 0.17
C LEU A 170 -1.04 -2.16 -1.34
N ASP A 171 -1.05 -3.24 -2.09
CA ASP A 171 -0.96 -3.21 -3.55
C ASP A 171 -2.36 -3.24 -4.15
N GLU A 172 -2.86 -2.08 -4.62
CA GLU A 172 -4.19 -1.90 -5.22
C GLU A 172 -5.33 -2.53 -4.38
N PRO A 173 -5.46 -2.18 -3.07
CA PRO A 173 -6.32 -2.91 -2.13
C PRO A 173 -7.80 -2.82 -2.44
N THR A 174 -8.23 -1.83 -3.20
CA THR A 174 -9.63 -1.57 -3.56
C THR A 174 -10.02 -2.13 -4.93
N ARG A 175 -9.05 -2.66 -5.68
CA ARG A 175 -9.30 -3.18 -7.02
C ARG A 175 -10.29 -4.33 -7.01
N GLY A 176 -11.30 -4.24 -7.90
CA GLY A 176 -12.33 -5.27 -8.03
C GLY A 176 -13.40 -5.26 -6.94
N LEU A 177 -13.38 -4.27 -6.04
CA LEU A 177 -14.41 -4.06 -5.04
C LEU A 177 -15.45 -3.03 -5.53
N ASP A 178 -16.68 -3.19 -5.02
CA ASP A 178 -17.69 -2.15 -5.11
C ASP A 178 -17.32 -0.92 -4.26
N PRO A 179 -17.92 0.26 -4.47
CA PRO A 179 -17.57 1.49 -3.76
C PRO A 179 -17.67 1.39 -2.24
N LYS A 180 -18.67 0.66 -1.72
CA LYS A 180 -18.87 0.49 -0.28
C LYS A 180 -17.76 -0.36 0.32
N SER A 181 -17.47 -1.51 -0.27
CA SER A 181 -16.39 -2.41 0.16
C SER A 181 -15.02 -1.74 0.05
N SER A 182 -14.81 -0.92 -0.99
CA SER A 182 -13.58 -0.11 -1.15
C SER A 182 -13.40 0.86 0.01
N LEU A 183 -14.47 1.56 0.38
CA LEU A 183 -14.45 2.49 1.52
C LEU A 183 -14.18 1.74 2.83
N GLU A 184 -14.84 0.61 3.08
CA GLU A 184 -14.63 -0.20 4.29
C GLU A 184 -13.17 -0.63 4.46
N VAL A 185 -12.53 -1.10 3.38
CA VAL A 185 -11.11 -1.50 3.40
C VAL A 185 -10.21 -0.30 3.69
N MET A 186 -10.46 0.85 3.06
CA MET A 186 -9.63 2.04 3.27
C MET A 186 -9.81 2.62 4.68
N GLU A 187 -11.04 2.66 5.21
CA GLU A 187 -11.28 3.11 6.58
C GLU A 187 -10.66 2.17 7.63
N LEU A 188 -10.64 0.85 7.38
CA LEU A 188 -9.91 -0.11 8.21
C LEU A 188 -8.42 0.27 8.34
N PHE A 189 -7.73 0.50 7.23
CA PHE A 189 -6.31 0.86 7.26
C PHE A 189 -6.06 2.26 7.81
N ASN A 190 -6.95 3.21 7.56
CA ASN A 190 -6.92 4.53 8.15
C ASN A 190 -7.07 4.48 9.70
N LYS A 191 -7.99 3.64 10.19
CA LYS A 191 -8.16 3.37 11.62
C LYS A 191 -6.89 2.76 12.23
N ILE A 192 -6.35 1.70 11.59
CA ILE A 192 -5.09 1.08 12.03
C ILE A 192 -3.97 2.12 12.10
N HIS A 193 -3.81 2.96 11.07
CA HIS A 193 -2.81 4.02 11.06
C HIS A 193 -2.97 4.98 12.24
N LYS A 194 -4.19 5.50 12.46
CA LYS A 194 -4.48 6.48 13.52
C LYS A 194 -4.31 5.91 14.92
N GLU A 195 -4.74 4.66 15.14
CA GLU A 195 -4.72 4.05 16.48
C GLU A 195 -3.35 3.47 16.85
N THR A 196 -2.55 3.06 15.87
CA THR A 196 -1.29 2.35 16.13
C THR A 196 -0.04 3.08 15.69
N ASN A 197 -0.16 4.26 15.05
CA ASN A 197 0.94 5.02 14.45
C ASN A 197 1.82 4.20 13.47
N LYS A 198 1.29 3.11 12.89
CA LYS A 198 1.99 2.33 11.88
C LYS A 198 2.07 3.10 10.57
N THR A 199 3.13 2.87 9.81
CA THR A 199 3.24 3.41 8.45
C THR A 199 2.42 2.56 7.49
N ILE A 200 1.56 3.22 6.72
CA ILE A 200 0.78 2.63 5.62
C ILE A 200 1.36 3.13 4.29
N ILE A 201 1.63 2.22 3.39
CA ILE A 201 2.03 2.52 2.01
C ILE A 201 0.98 1.92 1.09
N ILE A 202 0.31 2.73 0.31
CA ILE A 202 -0.70 2.27 -0.64
C ILE A 202 -0.23 2.50 -2.08
N ILE A 203 -0.28 1.46 -2.89
CA ILE A 203 -0.15 1.58 -4.34
C ILE A 203 -1.55 1.72 -4.90
N THR A 204 -1.81 2.81 -5.60
CA THR A 204 -3.09 3.02 -6.26
C THR A 204 -2.95 4.00 -7.42
N HIS A 205 -3.86 3.91 -8.37
CA HIS A 205 -4.10 4.88 -9.43
C HIS A 205 -5.36 5.72 -9.16
N ASP A 206 -6.07 5.44 -8.07
CA ASP A 206 -7.27 6.17 -7.65
C ASP A 206 -6.89 7.42 -6.86
N MET A 207 -7.03 8.59 -7.49
CA MET A 207 -6.66 9.86 -6.90
C MET A 207 -7.64 10.32 -5.81
N ASP A 208 -8.86 9.80 -5.76
CA ASP A 208 -9.78 10.08 -4.65
C ASP A 208 -9.28 9.41 -3.36
N ILE A 209 -8.71 8.21 -3.46
CA ILE A 209 -8.04 7.55 -2.33
C ILE A 209 -6.79 8.33 -1.92
N VAL A 210 -5.96 8.75 -2.88
CA VAL A 210 -4.76 9.54 -2.61
C VAL A 210 -5.12 10.84 -1.90
N SER A 211 -6.07 11.59 -2.43
CA SER A 211 -6.48 12.89 -1.88
C SER A 211 -7.07 12.77 -0.47
N LYS A 212 -7.84 11.72 -0.20
CA LYS A 212 -8.50 11.54 1.10
C LYS A 212 -7.56 11.04 2.19
N TYR A 213 -6.68 10.08 1.89
CA TYR A 213 -5.92 9.34 2.93
C TYR A 213 -4.43 9.66 2.98
N ALA A 214 -3.78 9.92 1.83
CA ALA A 214 -2.34 10.12 1.83
C ALA A 214 -1.94 11.50 2.38
N LYS A 215 -0.82 11.52 3.10
CA LYS A 215 -0.12 12.76 3.50
C LYS A 215 1.08 13.02 2.60
N ARG A 216 1.74 11.96 2.14
CA ARG A 216 2.90 12.00 1.25
C ARG A 216 2.61 11.17 0.01
N VAL A 217 3.04 11.64 -1.14
CA VAL A 217 2.88 10.95 -2.42
C VAL A 217 4.24 10.79 -3.08
N VAL A 218 4.53 9.57 -3.50
CA VAL A 218 5.71 9.25 -4.31
C VAL A 218 5.23 8.86 -5.70
N VAL A 219 5.66 9.57 -6.73
CA VAL A 219 5.28 9.25 -8.11
C VAL A 219 6.46 8.62 -8.84
N LEU A 220 6.20 7.42 -9.39
CA LEU A 220 7.15 6.73 -10.27
C LEU A 220 6.75 6.92 -11.74
N ASN A 221 7.73 7.26 -12.55
CA ASN A 221 7.61 7.28 -14.00
C ASN A 221 8.86 6.63 -14.62
N GLU A 222 8.68 5.66 -15.52
CA GLU A 222 9.78 4.96 -16.21
C GLU A 222 10.91 4.48 -15.28
N GLY A 223 10.53 3.91 -14.14
CA GLY A 223 11.48 3.37 -13.17
C GLY A 223 12.20 4.40 -12.31
N LYS A 224 11.82 5.67 -12.34
CA LYS A 224 12.41 6.77 -11.56
C LYS A 224 11.37 7.42 -10.67
N ILE A 225 11.79 7.95 -9.53
CA ILE A 225 10.96 8.83 -8.72
C ILE A 225 11.00 10.23 -9.38
N VAL A 226 9.83 10.70 -9.81
CA VAL A 226 9.68 12.03 -10.44
C VAL A 226 9.04 13.04 -9.49
N TYR A 227 8.42 12.56 -8.41
CA TYR A 227 7.87 13.38 -7.34
C TYR A 227 7.95 12.64 -6.01
N ASP A 228 8.29 13.34 -4.95
CA ASP A 228 8.23 12.90 -3.55
C ASP A 228 7.91 14.11 -2.67
N GLY A 229 6.70 14.19 -2.17
CA GLY A 229 6.22 15.35 -1.43
C GLY A 229 4.79 15.19 -0.90
N THR A 230 4.20 16.30 -0.46
CA THR A 230 2.81 16.28 0.03
C THR A 230 1.81 16.21 -1.13
N LYS A 231 0.60 15.70 -0.87
CA LYS A 231 -0.46 15.66 -1.88
C LYS A 231 -0.87 17.07 -2.36
N GLU A 232 -0.87 18.03 -1.44
CA GLU A 232 -1.22 19.43 -1.73
C GLU A 232 -0.29 20.01 -2.81
N ASN A 233 1.02 19.78 -2.65
CA ASN A 233 2.01 20.25 -3.61
C ASN A 233 1.98 19.45 -4.92
N LEU A 234 1.61 18.18 -4.88
CA LEU A 234 1.48 17.35 -6.08
C LEU A 234 0.46 17.93 -7.06
N PHE A 235 -0.75 18.23 -6.58
CA PHE A 235 -1.86 18.64 -7.45
C PHE A 235 -1.71 20.07 -8.04
N ILE A 236 -0.81 20.88 -7.48
CA ILE A 236 -0.45 22.19 -8.03
C ILE A 236 0.90 22.20 -8.75
N ASP A 237 1.58 21.05 -8.84
CA ASP A 237 2.87 20.95 -9.52
C ASP A 237 2.73 21.25 -11.02
N LYS A 238 3.64 22.04 -11.55
CA LYS A 238 3.64 22.42 -12.98
C LYS A 238 3.80 21.22 -13.91
N ASN A 239 4.42 20.15 -13.42
CA ASN A 239 4.67 18.93 -14.17
C ASN A 239 3.56 17.88 -13.94
N PHE A 240 2.51 18.18 -13.17
CA PHE A 240 1.47 17.20 -12.80
C PHE A 240 0.93 16.44 -14.01
N THR A 241 0.65 17.13 -15.11
CA THR A 241 0.14 16.51 -16.35
C THR A 241 1.13 15.54 -16.99
N THR A 242 2.45 15.72 -16.76
CA THR A 242 3.49 14.82 -17.28
C THR A 242 3.64 13.54 -16.45
N PHE A 243 3.06 13.50 -15.26
CA PHE A 243 3.07 12.32 -14.39
C PHE A 243 2.04 11.26 -14.80
N HIS A 244 1.19 11.56 -15.80
CA HIS A 244 0.09 10.70 -16.26
C HIS A 244 -0.85 10.30 -15.11
N LEU A 245 -1.07 11.21 -14.17
CA LEU A 245 -2.04 11.11 -13.10
C LEU A 245 -3.29 11.92 -13.45
N ASP A 246 -4.40 11.54 -12.86
CA ASP A 246 -5.65 12.28 -12.96
C ASP A 246 -5.87 13.15 -11.71
N TYR A 247 -6.78 14.13 -11.78
CA TYR A 247 -7.21 14.88 -10.60
C TYR A 247 -8.25 14.10 -9.80
N PRO A 248 -8.31 14.28 -8.47
CA PRO A 248 -9.44 13.80 -7.66
C PRO A 248 -10.78 14.31 -8.19
N SER A 249 -11.84 13.53 -8.00
CA SER A 249 -13.19 13.86 -8.49
C SER A 249 -13.69 15.19 -7.94
N SER A 250 -13.41 15.53 -6.69
CA SER A 250 -13.75 16.82 -6.06
C SER A 250 -13.07 18.00 -6.77
N MET A 251 -11.77 17.88 -7.10
CA MET A 251 -11.03 18.91 -7.80
C MET A 251 -11.54 19.11 -9.23
N LYS A 252 -11.81 18.01 -9.97
CA LYS A 252 -12.41 18.07 -11.30
C LYS A 252 -13.74 18.78 -11.28
N LEU A 253 -14.60 18.43 -10.33
CA LEU A 253 -15.91 19.05 -10.18
C LEU A 253 -15.79 20.55 -9.85
N ALA A 254 -14.88 20.94 -8.96
CA ALA A 254 -14.60 22.35 -8.67
C ALA A 254 -14.15 23.13 -9.91
N MET A 255 -13.24 22.55 -10.69
CA MET A 255 -12.78 23.13 -11.96
C MET A 255 -13.91 23.31 -12.97
N ASP A 256 -14.78 22.29 -13.10
CA ASP A 256 -15.93 22.32 -14.01
C ASP A 256 -17.00 23.34 -13.59
N ILE A 257 -17.24 23.49 -12.29
CA ILE A 257 -18.14 24.50 -11.72
C ILE A 257 -17.60 25.90 -12.04
N ASN A 258 -16.33 26.18 -11.79
CA ASN A 258 -15.72 27.47 -12.13
C ASN A 258 -15.81 27.76 -13.63
N LYS A 259 -15.55 26.76 -14.47
CA LYS A 259 -15.62 26.93 -15.93
C LYS A 259 -17.04 27.25 -16.43
N LYS A 260 -18.07 26.70 -15.78
CA LYS A 260 -19.48 26.87 -16.21
C LYS A 260 -20.20 28.05 -15.58
N LEU A 261 -19.90 28.32 -14.31
CA LEU A 261 -20.66 29.29 -13.48
C LEU A 261 -19.83 30.50 -13.04
N ASP A 262 -18.51 30.51 -13.28
CA ASP A 262 -17.57 31.57 -12.92
C ASP A 262 -17.65 31.98 -11.43
N LEU A 263 -17.84 31.01 -10.55
CA LEU A 263 -18.03 31.26 -9.11
C LEU A 263 -16.72 31.59 -8.39
N GLY A 264 -15.57 31.33 -8.99
CA GLY A 264 -14.25 31.56 -8.38
C GLY A 264 -14.05 30.80 -7.09
N ILE A 265 -14.55 29.52 -7.01
CA ILE A 265 -14.33 28.66 -5.87
C ILE A 265 -12.91 28.09 -5.89
N ASN A 266 -12.39 27.76 -4.72
CA ASN A 266 -11.09 27.11 -4.62
C ASN A 266 -11.17 25.72 -5.28
N THR A 267 -10.27 25.46 -6.24
CA THR A 267 -10.19 24.16 -6.92
C THR A 267 -9.30 23.16 -6.19
N ASN A 268 -8.56 23.59 -5.16
CA ASN A 268 -7.68 22.72 -4.36
C ASN A 268 -8.47 22.11 -3.19
N VAL A 269 -9.48 21.33 -3.54
CA VAL A 269 -10.40 20.63 -2.61
C VAL A 269 -10.21 19.11 -2.77
N PHE A 270 -9.91 18.42 -1.70
CA PHE A 270 -9.49 17.02 -1.72
C PHE A 270 -10.63 16.05 -1.46
N THR A 271 -11.75 16.52 -0.92
CA THR A 271 -12.94 15.72 -0.62
C THR A 271 -14.20 16.43 -1.09
N LEU A 272 -15.30 15.68 -1.23
CA LEU A 272 -16.60 16.28 -1.57
C LEU A 272 -17.11 17.21 -0.46
N GLU A 273 -16.83 16.88 0.80
CA GLU A 273 -17.19 17.70 1.96
C GLU A 273 -16.49 19.06 1.90
N GLU A 274 -15.19 19.09 1.54
CA GLU A 274 -14.47 20.35 1.34
C GLU A 274 -15.06 21.18 0.20
N LEU A 275 -15.45 20.53 -0.91
CA LEU A 275 -16.10 21.20 -2.03
C LEU A 275 -17.45 21.80 -1.62
N ILE A 276 -18.28 21.07 -0.87
CA ILE A 276 -19.57 21.57 -0.38
C ILE A 276 -19.34 22.79 0.50
N LEU A 277 -18.42 22.73 1.45
CA LEU A 277 -18.08 23.87 2.31
C LEU A 277 -17.61 25.10 1.52
N GLU A 278 -16.89 24.88 0.41
CA GLU A 278 -16.43 25.98 -0.44
C GLU A 278 -17.60 26.60 -1.25
N LEU A 279 -18.58 25.77 -1.64
CA LEU A 279 -19.79 26.25 -2.33
C LEU A 279 -20.73 27.03 -1.37
N GLU A 280 -20.85 26.59 -0.12
CA GLU A 280 -21.68 27.27 0.89
C GLU A 280 -21.16 28.68 1.26
N ARG A 281 -19.89 28.98 0.98
CA ARG A 281 -19.27 30.28 1.22
C ARG A 281 -19.51 31.31 0.12
N LYS A 282 -20.13 30.90 -1.00
CA LYS A 282 -20.38 31.75 -2.16
C LYS A 282 -21.84 32.19 -2.25
#